data_d88f55f7c7008006dc3b6e18ed7965bf
#
_entry.id   d88f55f7c7008006dc3b6e18ed7965bf
#
_cell.length_a   1.000
_cell.length_b   1.000
_cell.length_c   1.000
_cell.angle_alpha   90.00
_cell.angle_beta   90.00
_cell.angle_gamma   90.00
#
_symmetry.space_group_name_H-M   'P 1'
#
loop_
_entity.id
_entity.type
_entity.pdbx_description
1 polymer ?
#
loop_
_entity_poly.entity_id
_entity_poly.type
_entity_poly.pdbx_seq_one_letter_code
_entity_poly.pdbx_strand_id
1 'polypeptide(L)'
;MSERAPSPTDRTLDGPVLVGIDPGAETGVAVWSPRRGALLHVGSASFWAVVALLAERTEPVGPVGRAGAWQVAGVVVEDPRRLPIYARNRSRTGAGAFGRGEADRIARSVGRIDRDVELWATWLREAGYVVQLREPQRRRKWDAAELARLTSWTAPTNEHGRDAARLVVGVSASAPQTWACP
;
A
#
# COMPACT_ATOMS: atom_id res chain seq x y z
N MET A 1 12.44 17.38 17.74
CA MET A 1 13.60 17.02 16.93
C MET A 1 13.09 16.88 15.50
N SER A 2 13.50 17.80 14.61
CA SER A 2 13.04 17.79 13.20
C SER A 2 13.78 16.68 12.48
N GLU A 3 13.07 15.66 12.05
CA GLU A 3 13.60 14.57 11.24
C GLU A 3 13.96 15.13 9.86
N ARG A 4 15.26 15.25 9.63
CA ARG A 4 15.81 15.79 8.38
C ARG A 4 15.44 14.83 7.24
N ALA A 5 14.61 15.29 6.31
CA ALA A 5 14.32 14.53 5.10
C ALA A 5 15.64 14.10 4.44
N PRO A 6 15.79 12.83 4.00
CA PRO A 6 17.01 12.33 3.38
C PRO A 6 17.39 13.20 2.19
N SER A 7 18.67 13.49 2.05
CA SER A 7 19.23 14.28 0.93
C SER A 7 18.89 13.60 -0.42
N PRO A 8 18.68 14.35 -1.50
CA PRO A 8 18.44 13.79 -2.84
C PRO A 8 19.47 12.76 -3.29
N THR A 9 20.73 12.95 -2.91
CA THR A 9 21.84 12.03 -3.22
C THR A 9 21.73 10.68 -2.49
N ASP A 10 21.00 10.62 -1.38
CA ASP A 10 20.86 9.40 -0.57
C ASP A 10 19.83 8.42 -1.16
N ARG A 11 18.89 8.91 -1.97
CA ARG A 11 17.81 8.09 -2.55
C ARG A 11 18.27 7.17 -3.69
N THR A 12 19.32 7.52 -4.42
CA THR A 12 19.90 6.66 -5.45
C THR A 12 20.61 5.43 -4.86
N LEU A 13 20.99 5.49 -3.59
CA LEU A 13 21.62 4.38 -2.86
C LEU A 13 20.60 3.33 -2.40
N ASP A 14 19.31 3.63 -2.43
CA ASP A 14 18.25 2.72 -1.97
C ASP A 14 18.02 1.55 -2.91
N GLY A 15 18.44 1.67 -4.18
CA GLY A 15 18.04 0.75 -5.23
C GLY A 15 16.53 0.81 -5.48
N PRO A 16 15.98 -0.11 -6.29
CA PRO A 16 14.55 -0.17 -6.53
C PRO A 16 13.75 -0.45 -5.25
N VAL A 17 12.69 0.33 -5.03
CA VAL A 17 11.80 0.21 -3.87
C VAL A 17 10.48 -0.44 -4.25
N LEU A 18 9.72 -0.86 -3.24
CA LEU A 18 8.35 -1.34 -3.37
C LEU A 18 7.39 -0.38 -2.65
N VAL A 19 6.22 -0.16 -3.24
CA VAL A 19 5.16 0.66 -2.64
C VAL A 19 3.98 -0.22 -2.27
N GLY A 20 3.50 -0.10 -1.03
CA GLY A 20 2.26 -0.72 -0.56
C GLY A 20 1.15 0.32 -0.50
N ILE A 21 -0.03 -0.02 -0.97
CA ILE A 21 -1.24 0.81 -0.93
C ILE A 21 -2.38 0.01 -0.27
N ASP A 22 -2.95 0.57 0.79
CA ASP A 22 -4.20 0.12 1.42
C ASP A 22 -5.33 1.09 1.03
N PRO A 23 -6.17 0.74 0.02
CA PRO A 23 -7.22 1.62 -0.48
C PRO A 23 -8.33 1.84 0.53
N GLY A 24 -8.79 3.07 0.65
CA GLY A 24 -9.91 3.45 1.51
C GLY A 24 -10.18 4.94 1.46
N ALA A 25 -11.16 5.42 2.25
CA ALA A 25 -11.43 6.85 2.42
C ALA A 25 -10.17 7.60 2.87
N GLU A 26 -9.40 6.97 3.71
CA GLU A 26 -8.01 7.29 4.03
C GLU A 26 -7.13 6.19 3.43
N THR A 27 -6.31 6.53 2.48
CA THR A 27 -5.42 5.57 1.81
C THR A 27 -4.14 5.42 2.60
N GLY A 28 -3.83 4.19 3.02
CA GLY A 28 -2.53 3.85 3.58
C GLY A 28 -1.47 3.76 2.49
N VAL A 29 -0.27 4.28 2.76
CA VAL A 29 0.88 4.19 1.86
C VAL A 29 2.15 3.85 2.64
N ALA A 30 2.95 2.94 2.09
CA ALA A 30 4.27 2.60 2.62
C ALA A 30 5.27 2.43 1.47
N VAL A 31 6.51 2.85 1.70
CA VAL A 31 7.64 2.67 0.77
C VAL A 31 8.68 1.81 1.46
N TRP A 32 9.00 0.67 0.88
CA TRP A 32 9.95 -0.31 1.40
C TRP A 32 11.20 -0.38 0.52
N SER A 33 12.36 -0.28 1.11
CA SER A 33 13.64 -0.55 0.45
C SER A 33 14.12 -1.98 0.79
N PRO A 34 14.01 -2.94 -0.14
CA PRO A 34 14.52 -4.30 0.07
C PRO A 34 16.01 -4.32 0.31
N ARG A 35 16.77 -3.40 -0.33
CA ARG A 35 18.20 -3.29 -0.19
C ARG A 35 18.64 -2.87 1.21
N ARG A 36 17.92 -1.92 1.81
CA ARG A 36 18.17 -1.47 3.20
C ARG A 36 17.50 -2.37 4.24
N GLY A 37 16.50 -3.18 3.85
CA GLY A 37 15.65 -3.89 4.79
C GLY A 37 14.86 -2.93 5.70
N ALA A 38 14.47 -1.76 5.18
CA ALA A 38 13.87 -0.68 5.95
C ALA A 38 12.72 0.02 5.21
N LEU A 39 11.79 0.57 5.98
CA LEU A 39 10.77 1.48 5.48
C LEU A 39 11.35 2.88 5.29
N LEU A 40 11.06 3.50 4.15
CA LEU A 40 11.47 4.86 3.80
C LEU A 40 10.33 5.87 4.00
N HIS A 41 9.10 5.37 3.97
CA HIS A 41 7.88 6.15 4.24
C HIS A 41 6.77 5.22 4.73
N VAL A 42 5.99 5.70 5.70
CA VAL A 42 4.73 5.08 6.15
C VAL A 42 3.78 6.20 6.55
N GLY A 43 2.55 6.15 6.06
CA GLY A 43 1.54 7.13 6.41
C GLY A 43 0.18 6.80 5.82
N SER A 44 -0.76 7.71 6.02
CA SER A 44 -2.04 7.68 5.32
C SER A 44 -2.50 9.10 4.98
N ALA A 45 -3.24 9.23 3.90
CA ALA A 45 -3.81 10.50 3.48
C ALA A 45 -4.99 10.26 2.52
N SER A 46 -5.62 11.34 2.05
CA SER A 46 -6.62 11.23 0.98
C SER A 46 -5.98 10.70 -0.31
N PHE A 47 -6.80 10.10 -1.18
CA PHE A 47 -6.34 9.61 -2.50
C PHE A 47 -5.43 10.61 -3.22
N TRP A 48 -5.88 11.85 -3.39
CA TRP A 48 -5.12 12.87 -4.13
C TRP A 48 -3.82 13.29 -3.44
N ALA A 49 -3.78 13.28 -2.11
CA ALA A 49 -2.55 13.58 -1.38
C ALA A 49 -1.51 12.46 -1.56
N VAL A 50 -1.93 11.20 -1.60
CA VAL A 50 -1.02 10.07 -1.89
C VAL A 50 -0.59 10.08 -3.36
N VAL A 51 -1.49 10.40 -4.30
CA VAL A 51 -1.14 10.61 -5.71
C VAL A 51 -0.05 11.69 -5.85
N ALA A 52 -0.23 12.84 -5.21
CA ALA A 52 0.76 13.91 -5.22
C ALA A 52 2.11 13.47 -4.63
N LEU A 53 2.09 12.76 -3.50
CA LEU A 53 3.29 12.18 -2.87
C LEU A 53 4.04 11.25 -3.83
N LEU A 54 3.32 10.32 -4.49
CA LEU A 54 3.93 9.39 -5.44
C LEU A 54 4.46 10.12 -6.66
N ALA A 55 3.70 11.03 -7.26
CA ALA A 55 4.11 11.81 -8.42
C ALA A 55 5.35 12.68 -8.14
N GLU A 56 5.48 13.21 -6.92
CA GLU A 56 6.64 14.02 -6.52
C GLU A 56 7.87 13.17 -6.21
N ARG A 57 7.68 12.05 -5.49
CA ARG A 57 8.80 11.32 -4.84
C ARG A 57 9.16 9.99 -5.47
N THR A 58 8.36 9.50 -6.41
CA THR A 58 8.58 8.20 -7.03
C THR A 58 8.53 8.28 -8.54
N GLU A 59 9.08 7.26 -9.18
CA GLU A 59 8.93 6.99 -10.61
C GLU A 59 9.04 5.49 -10.88
N PRO A 60 8.44 4.97 -11.94
CA PRO A 60 8.67 3.60 -12.37
C PRO A 60 10.16 3.34 -12.68
N VAL A 61 10.64 2.12 -12.45
CA VAL A 61 11.99 1.73 -12.86
C VAL A 61 12.14 1.92 -14.38
N GLY A 62 13.13 2.71 -14.79
CA GLY A 62 13.39 3.05 -16.18
C GLY A 62 14.86 3.37 -16.44
N PRO A 63 15.25 3.53 -17.71
CA PRO A 63 16.66 3.77 -18.10
C PRO A 63 17.18 5.16 -17.68
N VAL A 64 16.30 6.12 -17.45
CA VAL A 64 16.65 7.47 -17.00
C VAL A 64 15.80 7.81 -15.80
N GLY A 65 16.42 7.89 -14.64
CA GLY A 65 15.73 8.25 -13.41
C GLY A 65 15.80 9.74 -13.11
N ARG A 66 14.74 10.29 -12.54
CA ARG A 66 14.68 11.66 -12.04
C ARG A 66 15.51 11.76 -10.75
N ALA A 67 16.42 12.72 -10.69
CA ALA A 67 17.25 12.94 -9.51
C ALA A 67 16.38 13.13 -8.25
N GLY A 68 16.68 12.37 -7.21
CA GLY A 68 15.98 12.43 -5.93
C GLY A 68 14.65 11.70 -5.84
N ALA A 69 14.14 11.08 -6.92
CA ALA A 69 12.99 10.19 -6.86
C ALA A 69 13.39 8.76 -6.51
N TRP A 70 12.50 8.03 -5.83
CA TRP A 70 12.66 6.58 -5.62
C TRP A 70 12.24 5.84 -6.89
N GLN A 71 13.11 4.94 -7.36
CA GLN A 71 12.81 4.02 -8.45
C GLN A 71 11.89 2.91 -7.94
N VAL A 72 10.66 2.83 -8.43
CA VAL A 72 9.67 1.85 -7.95
C VAL A 72 9.68 0.62 -8.83
N ALA A 73 10.11 -0.52 -8.28
CA ALA A 73 10.07 -1.82 -8.95
C ALA A 73 8.65 -2.38 -9.08
N GLY A 74 7.78 -2.03 -8.14
CA GLY A 74 6.38 -2.46 -8.16
C GLY A 74 5.55 -1.85 -7.05
N VAL A 75 4.25 -1.79 -7.30
CA VAL A 75 3.24 -1.33 -6.33
C VAL A 75 2.30 -2.48 -6.00
N VAL A 76 2.14 -2.76 -4.70
CA VAL A 76 1.17 -3.75 -4.20
C VAL A 76 -0.03 -3.00 -3.67
N VAL A 77 -1.19 -3.25 -4.24
CA VAL A 77 -2.47 -2.69 -3.79
C VAL A 77 -3.28 -3.79 -3.12
N GLU A 78 -3.78 -3.55 -1.89
CA GLU A 78 -4.69 -4.49 -1.25
C GLU A 78 -6.02 -4.54 -2.00
N ASP A 79 -6.48 -5.76 -2.34
CA ASP A 79 -7.72 -5.97 -3.09
C ASP A 79 -8.67 -6.91 -2.33
N PRO A 80 -9.59 -6.36 -1.52
CA PRO A 80 -10.59 -7.15 -0.79
C PRO A 80 -11.55 -7.95 -1.67
N ARG A 81 -11.67 -7.62 -2.96
CA ARG A 81 -12.53 -8.35 -3.91
C ARG A 81 -12.06 -9.77 -4.15
N ARG A 82 -10.76 -10.04 -3.93
CA ARG A 82 -10.16 -11.37 -4.02
C ARG A 82 -10.62 -12.32 -2.90
N LEU A 83 -11.20 -11.78 -1.83
CA LEU A 83 -11.84 -12.60 -0.80
C LEU A 83 -13.22 -13.07 -1.28
N PRO A 84 -13.65 -14.31 -0.98
CA PRO A 84 -15.02 -14.73 -1.22
C PRO A 84 -16.03 -13.76 -0.58
N ILE A 85 -17.10 -13.42 -1.28
CA ILE A 85 -18.08 -12.41 -0.82
C ILE A 85 -18.63 -12.74 0.57
N TYR A 86 -18.92 -14.01 0.85
CA TYR A 86 -19.39 -14.45 2.15
C TYR A 86 -18.34 -14.28 3.26
N ALA A 87 -17.04 -14.42 2.95
CA ALA A 87 -15.96 -14.17 3.91
C ALA A 87 -15.82 -12.65 4.19
N ARG A 88 -16.00 -11.82 3.18
CA ARG A 88 -16.06 -10.35 3.33
C ARG A 88 -17.20 -9.92 4.24
N ASN A 89 -18.35 -10.53 4.10
CA ASN A 89 -19.54 -10.20 4.89
C ASN A 89 -19.48 -10.80 6.32
N ARG A 90 -19.00 -12.05 6.46
CA ARG A 90 -18.93 -12.78 7.73
C ARG A 90 -17.92 -12.21 8.72
N SER A 91 -16.82 -11.64 8.24
CA SER A 91 -15.83 -11.01 9.12
C SER A 91 -16.36 -9.73 9.77
N ARG A 92 -17.43 -9.13 9.22
CA ARG A 92 -18.01 -7.86 9.70
C ARG A 92 -19.26 -8.06 10.57
N THR A 93 -19.82 -9.26 10.57
CA THR A 93 -21.08 -9.55 11.25
C THR A 93 -21.01 -10.95 11.82
N GLY A 94 -20.94 -11.03 13.11
CA GLY A 94 -21.27 -12.30 13.78
C GLY A 94 -22.61 -12.82 13.22
N ALA A 95 -22.72 -14.15 13.05
CA ALA A 95 -23.85 -14.82 12.41
C ALA A 95 -25.20 -14.34 12.98
N GLY A 96 -25.83 -13.39 12.31
CA GLY A 96 -27.15 -12.85 12.61
C GLY A 96 -27.77 -12.28 11.33
N ALA A 97 -29.06 -12.51 11.13
CA ALA A 97 -29.79 -11.99 9.98
C ALA A 97 -29.75 -10.46 9.99
N PHE A 98 -29.24 -9.86 8.92
CA PHE A 98 -29.18 -8.42 8.75
C PHE A 98 -30.57 -7.81 8.56
N GLY A 99 -30.85 -6.70 9.24
CA GLY A 99 -31.91 -5.81 8.82
C GLY A 99 -31.60 -5.19 7.44
N ARG A 100 -32.62 -4.88 6.62
CA ARG A 100 -32.45 -4.30 5.28
C ARG A 100 -31.49 -3.10 5.27
N GLY A 101 -31.58 -2.19 6.23
CA GLY A 101 -30.73 -1.00 6.33
C GLY A 101 -29.24 -1.32 6.58
N GLU A 102 -28.93 -2.42 7.25
CA GLU A 102 -27.56 -2.86 7.49
C GLU A 102 -26.97 -3.54 6.24
N ALA A 103 -27.75 -4.35 5.54
CA ALA A 103 -27.35 -4.93 4.27
C ALA A 103 -27.02 -3.84 3.22
N ASP A 104 -27.84 -2.79 3.12
CA ASP A 104 -27.63 -1.66 2.24
C ASP A 104 -26.37 -0.85 2.61
N ARG A 105 -26.10 -0.69 3.90
CA ARG A 105 -24.89 -0.01 4.38
C ARG A 105 -23.63 -0.81 4.02
N ILE A 106 -23.67 -2.13 4.20
CA ILE A 106 -22.56 -3.03 3.84
C ILE A 106 -22.34 -3.00 2.33
N ALA A 107 -23.40 -3.11 1.53
CA ALA A 107 -23.29 -3.08 0.06
C ALA A 107 -22.65 -1.77 -0.44
N ARG A 108 -23.07 -0.62 0.11
CA ARG A 108 -22.46 0.68 -0.22
C ARG A 108 -20.99 0.78 0.20
N SER A 109 -20.65 0.25 1.37
CA SER A 109 -19.25 0.22 1.83
C SER A 109 -18.36 -0.65 0.95
N VAL A 110 -18.87 -1.83 0.55
CA VAL A 110 -18.18 -2.74 -0.39
C VAL A 110 -17.98 -2.06 -1.74
N GLY A 111 -19.03 -1.44 -2.29
CA GLY A 111 -18.95 -0.75 -3.58
C GLY A 111 -17.95 0.42 -3.60
N ARG A 112 -17.80 1.14 -2.48
CA ARG A 112 -16.75 2.16 -2.35
C ARG A 112 -15.35 1.55 -2.42
N ILE A 113 -15.10 0.52 -1.63
CA ILE A 113 -13.78 -0.12 -1.60
C ILE A 113 -13.43 -0.70 -2.96
N ASP A 114 -14.39 -1.33 -3.65
CA ASP A 114 -14.20 -1.88 -4.98
C ASP A 114 -13.80 -0.78 -5.97
N ARG A 115 -14.46 0.38 -5.91
CA ARG A 115 -14.14 1.55 -6.73
C ARG A 115 -12.76 2.13 -6.40
N ASP A 116 -12.41 2.23 -5.12
CA ASP A 116 -11.12 2.77 -4.69
C ASP A 116 -9.97 1.90 -5.18
N VAL A 117 -10.11 0.57 -5.13
CA VAL A 117 -9.11 -0.37 -5.68
C VAL A 117 -8.96 -0.19 -7.20
N GLU A 118 -10.07 -0.06 -7.95
CA GLU A 118 -10.02 0.16 -9.38
C GLU A 118 -9.36 1.49 -9.75
N LEU A 119 -9.69 2.54 -9.02
CA LEU A 119 -9.12 3.86 -9.22
C LEU A 119 -7.60 3.83 -9.02
N TRP A 120 -7.13 3.20 -7.93
CA TRP A 120 -5.71 3.03 -7.68
C TRP A 120 -5.03 2.20 -8.76
N ALA A 121 -5.59 1.05 -9.12
CA ALA A 121 -5.00 0.17 -10.11
C ALA A 121 -4.90 0.83 -11.49
N THR A 122 -5.93 1.57 -11.89
CA THR A 122 -5.96 2.30 -13.17
C THR A 122 -4.93 3.42 -13.18
N TRP A 123 -4.98 4.31 -12.19
CA TRP A 123 -4.05 5.44 -12.13
C TRP A 123 -2.58 5.00 -12.12
N LEU A 124 -2.24 4.00 -11.30
CA LEU A 124 -0.88 3.49 -11.22
C LEU A 124 -0.39 2.89 -12.54
N ARG A 125 -1.24 2.14 -13.24
CA ARG A 125 -0.87 1.56 -14.54
C ARG A 125 -0.71 2.63 -15.61
N GLU A 126 -1.60 3.62 -15.66
CA GLU A 126 -1.49 4.77 -16.57
C GLU A 126 -0.23 5.60 -16.29
N ALA A 127 0.18 5.70 -15.02
CA ALA A 127 1.45 6.32 -14.64
C ALA A 127 2.69 5.42 -14.91
N GLY A 128 2.52 4.23 -15.48
CA GLY A 128 3.60 3.33 -15.88
C GLY A 128 4.13 2.40 -14.79
N TYR A 129 3.49 2.33 -13.62
CA TYR A 129 3.91 1.43 -12.56
C TYR A 129 3.49 -0.03 -12.82
N VAL A 130 4.33 -0.97 -12.43
CA VAL A 130 3.95 -2.39 -12.33
C VAL A 130 3.09 -2.59 -11.09
N VAL A 131 1.85 -3.04 -11.28
CA VAL A 131 0.84 -3.15 -10.20
C VAL A 131 0.48 -4.58 -9.91
N GLN A 132 0.61 -4.99 -8.66
CA GLN A 132 0.10 -6.26 -8.15
C GLN A 132 -1.11 -6.01 -7.23
N LEU A 133 -2.24 -6.64 -7.53
CA LEU A 133 -3.38 -6.70 -6.63
C LEU A 133 -3.22 -7.90 -5.69
N ARG A 134 -3.32 -7.69 -4.39
CA ARG A 134 -3.14 -8.73 -3.37
C ARG A 134 -4.36 -8.81 -2.45
N GLU A 135 -4.80 -10.02 -2.15
CA GLU A 135 -5.87 -10.19 -1.16
C GLU A 135 -5.41 -9.73 0.24
N PRO A 136 -6.35 -9.23 1.08
CA PRO A 136 -6.07 -8.86 2.45
C PRO A 136 -5.44 -10.01 3.24
N GLN A 137 -4.39 -9.70 3.96
CA GLN A 137 -3.74 -10.70 4.80
C GLN A 137 -4.62 -11.04 6.02
N ARG A 138 -5.00 -12.29 6.17
CA ARG A 138 -5.84 -12.80 7.28
C ARG A 138 -5.10 -12.87 8.63
N ARG A 139 -3.81 -12.55 8.68
CA ARG A 139 -3.02 -12.55 9.91
C ARG A 139 -3.37 -11.34 10.76
N ARG A 140 -3.05 -11.44 12.07
CA ARG A 140 -3.20 -10.33 13.03
C ARG A 140 -2.60 -9.04 12.46
N LYS A 141 -3.32 -7.93 12.59
CA LYS A 141 -2.82 -6.60 12.21
C LYS A 141 -1.63 -6.21 13.10
N TRP A 142 -0.68 -5.52 12.50
CA TRP A 142 0.45 -5.00 13.24
C TRP A 142 0.03 -3.77 14.05
N ASP A 143 0.45 -3.73 15.31
CA ASP A 143 0.49 -2.50 16.08
C ASP A 143 1.80 -1.73 15.80
N ALA A 144 1.94 -0.54 16.40
CA ALA A 144 3.13 0.28 16.18
C ALA A 144 4.41 -0.36 16.71
N ALA A 145 4.33 -1.11 17.82
CA ALA A 145 5.47 -1.80 18.42
C ALA A 145 5.96 -2.95 17.52
N GLU A 146 5.02 -3.70 16.94
CA GLU A 146 5.36 -4.77 16.00
C GLU A 146 5.97 -4.23 14.71
N LEU A 147 5.44 -3.13 14.16
CA LEU A 147 6.05 -2.44 13.01
C LEU A 147 7.48 -2.01 13.32
N ALA A 148 7.70 -1.36 14.47
CA ALA A 148 9.03 -0.91 14.90
C ALA A 148 10.01 -2.08 15.05
N ARG A 149 9.55 -3.19 15.63
CA ARG A 149 10.38 -4.40 15.80
C ARG A 149 10.80 -5.03 14.47
N LEU A 150 9.92 -5.01 13.47
CA LEU A 150 10.15 -5.65 12.18
C LEU A 150 10.94 -4.77 11.19
N THR A 151 10.86 -3.44 11.33
CA THR A 151 11.33 -2.51 10.30
C THR A 151 12.20 -1.39 10.86
N SER A 152 12.38 -1.30 12.18
CA SER A 152 13.02 -0.18 12.89
C SER A 152 12.31 1.17 12.68
N TRP A 153 11.08 1.20 12.20
CA TRP A 153 10.29 2.41 12.02
C TRP A 153 9.70 2.86 13.36
N THR A 154 10.09 4.04 13.84
CA THR A 154 9.67 4.57 15.16
C THR A 154 8.78 5.81 15.07
N ALA A 155 8.61 6.38 13.88
CA ALA A 155 7.71 7.53 13.70
C ALA A 155 6.23 7.12 13.89
N PRO A 156 5.35 8.04 14.34
CA PRO A 156 3.92 7.76 14.51
C PRO A 156 3.28 7.21 13.23
N THR A 157 2.43 6.19 13.37
CA THR A 157 1.68 5.58 12.26
C THR A 157 0.25 5.32 12.70
N ASN A 158 -0.69 5.37 11.75
CA ASN A 158 -2.03 4.85 11.95
C ASN A 158 -2.20 3.43 11.38
N GLU A 159 -3.38 2.87 11.50
CA GLU A 159 -3.70 1.52 11.04
C GLU A 159 -3.49 1.36 9.54
N HIS A 160 -4.00 2.29 8.71
CA HIS A 160 -3.90 2.22 7.25
C HIS A 160 -2.44 2.22 6.75
N GLY A 161 -1.59 3.07 7.33
CA GLY A 161 -0.16 3.06 7.01
C GLY A 161 0.51 1.73 7.35
N ARG A 162 0.15 1.11 8.49
CA ARG A 162 0.67 -0.20 8.88
C ARG A 162 0.14 -1.34 8.01
N ASP A 163 -1.12 -1.28 7.58
CA ASP A 163 -1.69 -2.27 6.66
C ASP A 163 -1.01 -2.16 5.29
N ALA A 164 -0.75 -0.94 4.79
CA ALA A 164 0.07 -0.74 3.59
C ALA A 164 1.51 -1.29 3.74
N ALA A 165 2.16 -1.07 4.89
CA ALA A 165 3.50 -1.60 5.14
C ALA A 165 3.54 -3.13 5.13
N ARG A 166 2.51 -3.81 5.64
CA ARG A 166 2.41 -5.28 5.61
C ARG A 166 2.41 -5.88 4.20
N LEU A 167 2.01 -5.11 3.20
CA LEU A 167 1.99 -5.58 1.81
C LEU A 167 3.39 -5.73 1.23
N VAL A 168 4.36 -4.96 1.70
CA VAL A 168 5.67 -4.84 1.06
C VAL A 168 6.86 -5.20 1.95
N VAL A 169 6.73 -5.15 3.26
CA VAL A 169 7.82 -5.51 4.19
C VAL A 169 8.23 -6.96 4.01
N GLY A 170 9.54 -7.17 3.83
CA GLY A 170 10.11 -8.51 3.58
C GLY A 170 9.96 -9.03 2.15
N VAL A 171 9.35 -8.25 1.25
CA VAL A 171 9.28 -8.60 -0.18
C VAL A 171 10.55 -8.16 -0.88
N SER A 172 11.12 -9.04 -1.73
CA SER A 172 12.30 -8.75 -2.54
C SER A 172 11.93 -7.99 -3.82
N ALA A 173 12.75 -7.01 -4.20
CA ALA A 173 12.60 -6.29 -5.47
C ALA A 173 12.98 -7.13 -6.70
N SER A 174 13.67 -8.27 -6.51
CA SER A 174 14.11 -9.16 -7.58
C SER A 174 13.02 -10.10 -8.12
N ALA A 175 11.75 -9.88 -7.81
CA ALA A 175 10.62 -10.68 -8.27
C ALA A 175 9.77 -10.02 -9.40
N PRO A 176 10.33 -9.34 -10.42
CA PRO A 176 9.50 -8.73 -11.47
C PRO A 176 8.81 -9.78 -12.37
N GLN A 177 9.29 -11.02 -12.44
CA GLN A 177 8.70 -12.06 -13.28
C GLN A 177 7.40 -12.65 -12.72
N THR A 178 7.14 -12.51 -11.41
CA THR A 178 5.87 -12.93 -10.79
C THR A 178 4.83 -11.80 -10.71
N TRP A 179 5.18 -10.59 -11.14
CA TRP A 179 4.33 -9.40 -11.10
C TRP A 179 3.57 -9.19 -12.42
N ALA A 180 3.92 -9.92 -13.49
CA ALA A 180 3.14 -9.91 -14.70
C ALA A 180 1.78 -10.58 -14.42
N CYS A 181 0.70 -9.82 -14.59
CA CYS A 181 -0.66 -10.33 -14.56
C CYS A 181 -0.85 -11.31 -15.73
N PRO A 182 -1.49 -12.47 -15.53
CA PRO A 182 -1.96 -13.29 -16.63
C PRO A 182 -3.02 -12.55 -17.46
#